data_48cca2f1c8962a22fa32ac1eeeb43ac4
#
_entry.id   48cca2f1c8962a22fa32ac1eeeb43ac4
#
_cell.length_a   1.000
_cell.length_b   1.000
_cell.length_c   1.000
_cell.angle_alpha   90.00
_cell.angle_beta   90.00
_cell.angle_gamma   90.00
#
_symmetry.space_group_name_H-M   'P 1'
#
loop_
_entity.id
_entity.type
_entity.pdbx_description
1 polymer ?
#
loop_
_entity_poly.entity_id
_entity_poly.type
_entity_poly.pdbx_seq_one_letter_code
_entity_poly.pdbx_strand_id
1 'polypeptide(L)' 'MPGKYSEHDWDELPAEAKKAAEALGYNQEMWDDDDDPEDIWDSDWDELTAEQQAHAKVLGYDEDSWDEDE' A
#
# COMPACT_ATOMS: atom_id res chain seq x y z
N MET A 1 8.36 2.73 -2.88
CA MET A 1 6.99 2.19 -2.83
C MET A 1 6.37 2.26 -4.20
N PRO A 2 6.21 1.16 -4.89
CA PRO A 2 5.54 1.15 -6.20
C PRO A 2 4.04 1.27 -5.99
N GLY A 3 3.32 1.58 -7.04
CA GLY A 3 1.89 1.75 -6.95
C GLY A 3 1.51 3.07 -7.58
N LYS A 4 0.26 3.20 -7.97
CA LYS A 4 -0.13 4.35 -8.76
C LYS A 4 -0.16 5.65 -7.96
N TYR A 5 -0.17 5.55 -6.64
CA TYR A 5 -0.17 6.75 -5.81
C TYR A 5 1.18 7.04 -5.18
N SER A 6 2.22 6.32 -5.58
CA SER A 6 3.52 6.44 -4.92
C SER A 6 4.14 7.82 -5.06
N GLU A 7 3.78 8.56 -6.10
CA GLU A 7 4.33 9.89 -6.33
C GLU A 7 3.47 11.00 -5.76
N HIS A 8 2.36 10.64 -5.13
CA HIS A 8 1.46 11.63 -4.56
C HIS A 8 1.70 11.77 -3.07
N ASP A 9 1.51 12.97 -2.57
CA ASP A 9 1.57 13.17 -1.12
C ASP A 9 0.33 12.59 -0.47
N TRP A 10 0.43 12.34 0.84
CA TRP A 10 -0.71 11.82 1.59
C TRP A 10 -1.96 12.66 1.38
N ASP A 11 -1.78 13.98 1.43
CA ASP A 11 -2.91 14.89 1.31
C ASP A 11 -3.57 14.85 -0.06
N GLU A 12 -2.86 14.35 -1.06
CA GLU A 12 -3.38 14.29 -2.42
C GLU A 12 -4.18 13.03 -2.67
N LEU A 13 -4.14 12.08 -1.75
CA LEU A 13 -4.83 10.82 -1.94
C LEU A 13 -6.33 11.00 -1.74
N PRO A 14 -7.16 10.31 -2.55
CA PRO A 14 -8.60 10.28 -2.26
C PRO A 14 -8.86 9.54 -0.95
N ALA A 15 -10.04 9.75 -0.39
CA ALA A 15 -10.37 9.17 0.91
C ALA A 15 -10.22 7.66 0.90
N GLU A 16 -10.62 7.00 -0.19
CA GLU A 16 -10.52 5.56 -0.25
C GLU A 16 -9.06 5.10 -0.25
N ALA A 17 -8.19 5.86 -0.90
CA ALA A 17 -6.78 5.51 -0.92
C ALA A 17 -6.15 5.70 0.46
N LYS A 18 -6.53 6.77 1.17
CA LYS A 18 -6.03 6.98 2.52
C LYS A 18 -6.46 5.85 3.44
N LYS A 19 -7.72 5.44 3.35
CA LYS A 19 -8.21 4.34 4.17
C LYS A 19 -7.49 3.04 3.84
N ALA A 20 -7.28 2.80 2.55
CA ALA A 20 -6.58 1.59 2.13
C ALA A 20 -5.17 1.59 2.66
N ALA A 21 -4.48 2.71 2.57
CA ALA A 21 -3.11 2.79 3.07
C ALA A 21 -3.07 2.56 4.57
N GLU A 22 -3.99 3.17 5.31
CA GLU A 22 -4.03 2.99 6.76
C GLU A 22 -4.31 1.54 7.12
N ALA A 23 -5.17 0.88 6.36
CA ALA A 23 -5.48 -0.52 6.62
C ALA A 23 -4.26 -1.41 6.40
N LEU A 24 -3.37 -0.99 5.51
CA LEU A 24 -2.16 -1.74 5.24
C LEU A 24 -1.00 -1.37 6.18
N GLY A 25 -1.21 -0.41 7.06
CA GLY A 25 -0.19 -0.07 8.04
C GLY A 25 0.53 1.23 7.77
N TYR A 26 0.17 1.96 6.73
CA TYR A 26 0.78 3.25 6.45
C TYR A 26 0.14 4.35 7.28
N ASN A 27 0.87 5.43 7.46
CA ASN A 27 0.32 6.67 7.98
C ASN A 27 0.95 7.81 7.18
N GLN A 28 0.56 9.04 7.52
CA GLN A 28 1.04 10.18 6.75
C GLN A 28 2.55 10.29 6.76
N GLU A 29 3.16 10.09 7.92
CA GLU A 29 4.61 10.19 8.02
C GLU A 29 5.29 9.14 7.17
N MET A 30 4.80 7.91 7.24
CA MET A 30 5.40 6.82 6.48
C MET A 30 5.24 7.07 4.99
N TRP A 31 4.07 7.55 4.60
CA TRP A 31 3.83 7.80 3.19
C TRP A 31 4.75 8.88 2.66
N ASP A 32 4.87 9.98 3.39
CA ASP A 32 5.68 11.11 2.94
C ASP A 32 7.17 10.79 2.96
N ASP A 33 7.59 9.91 3.86
CA ASP A 33 8.99 9.51 3.96
C ASP A 33 9.34 8.32 3.09
N ASP A 34 8.39 7.79 2.34
CA ASP A 34 8.58 6.58 1.53
C ASP A 34 8.95 5.38 2.39
N ASP A 35 8.41 5.33 3.60
CA ASP A 35 8.68 4.27 4.54
C ASP A 35 7.59 3.22 4.43
N ASP A 36 7.95 1.95 4.31
CA ASP A 36 6.99 0.88 4.13
C ASP A 36 6.84 0.07 5.41
N PRO A 37 5.62 -0.36 5.77
CA PRO A 37 5.43 -1.22 6.93
C PRO A 37 5.96 -2.62 6.62
N GLU A 38 7.03 -2.99 7.30
CA GLU A 38 7.72 -4.24 7.00
C GLU A 38 6.85 -5.46 7.25
N ASP A 39 5.97 -5.36 8.24
CA ASP A 39 5.15 -6.52 8.60
C ASP A 39 4.33 -7.01 7.42
N ILE A 40 3.73 -6.09 6.70
CA ILE A 40 2.88 -6.48 5.59
C ILE A 40 3.69 -6.78 4.34
N TRP A 41 4.80 -6.06 4.15
CA TRP A 41 5.62 -6.25 2.95
C TRP A 41 6.43 -7.54 3.00
N ASP A 42 6.63 -8.10 4.19
CA ASP A 42 7.28 -9.40 4.32
C ASP A 42 6.36 -10.55 3.91
N SER A 43 5.07 -10.29 3.76
CA SER A 43 4.11 -11.33 3.40
C SER A 43 3.95 -11.38 1.90
N ASP A 44 3.76 -12.59 1.40
CA ASP A 44 3.43 -12.75 -0.01
C ASP A 44 1.99 -12.33 -0.26
N TRP A 45 1.67 -12.06 -1.51
CA TRP A 45 0.31 -11.68 -1.86
C TRP A 45 -0.71 -12.70 -1.35
N ASP A 46 -0.37 -13.98 -1.47
CA ASP A 46 -1.27 -15.05 -1.05
C ASP A 46 -1.49 -15.07 0.46
N GLU A 47 -0.58 -14.48 1.21
CA GLU A 47 -0.69 -14.45 2.66
C GLU A 47 -1.53 -13.30 3.16
N LEU A 48 -1.82 -12.36 2.29
CA LEU A 48 -2.65 -11.22 2.66
C LEU A 48 -4.11 -11.67 2.78
N THR A 49 -4.83 -11.06 3.72
CA THR A 49 -6.26 -11.31 3.80
C THR A 49 -6.96 -10.72 2.59
N ALA A 50 -8.21 -11.14 2.38
CA ALA A 50 -8.99 -10.59 1.26
C ALA A 50 -9.12 -9.08 1.38
N GLU A 51 -9.28 -8.57 2.60
CA GLU A 51 -9.37 -7.13 2.80
C GLU A 51 -8.06 -6.44 2.45
N GLN A 52 -6.95 -7.01 2.87
CA GLN A 52 -5.65 -6.43 2.58
C GLN A 52 -5.38 -6.41 1.08
N GLN A 53 -5.73 -7.50 0.41
CA GLN A 53 -5.58 -7.53 -1.04
C GLN A 53 -6.44 -6.48 -1.72
N ALA A 54 -7.67 -6.30 -1.25
CA ALA A 54 -8.55 -5.30 -1.81
C ALA A 54 -7.97 -3.90 -1.62
N HIS A 55 -7.44 -3.63 -0.43
CA HIS A 55 -6.85 -2.32 -0.16
C HIS A 55 -5.60 -2.08 -1.01
N ALA A 56 -4.81 -3.13 -1.19
CA ALA A 56 -3.63 -2.99 -2.03
C ALA A 56 -4.03 -2.67 -3.47
N LYS A 57 -5.10 -3.28 -3.95
CA LYS A 57 -5.58 -2.99 -5.30
C LYS A 57 -6.05 -1.55 -5.44
N VAL A 58 -6.67 -1.02 -4.39
CA VAL A 58 -7.07 0.39 -4.41
C VAL A 58 -5.86 1.29 -4.61
N LEU A 59 -4.73 0.91 -4.01
CA LEU A 59 -3.50 1.68 -4.13
C LEU A 59 -2.74 1.41 -5.42
N GLY A 60 -3.23 0.50 -6.26
CA GLY A 60 -2.60 0.23 -7.54
C GLY A 60 -1.70 -0.99 -7.57
N TYR A 61 -1.69 -1.77 -6.50
CA TYR A 61 -0.91 -3.01 -6.48
C TYR A 61 -1.74 -4.17 -6.98
N ASP A 62 -1.06 -5.20 -7.46
CA ASP A 62 -1.69 -6.48 -7.74
C ASP A 62 -0.68 -7.56 -7.39
N GLU A 63 -1.03 -8.80 -7.68
CA GLU A 63 -0.17 -9.91 -7.31
C GLU A 63 1.22 -9.77 -7.92
N ASP A 64 1.26 -9.40 -9.18
CA ASP A 64 2.55 -9.27 -9.87
C ASP A 64 3.39 -8.15 -9.29
N SER A 65 2.79 -6.98 -9.09
CA SER A 65 3.57 -5.86 -8.60
C SER A 65 3.94 -6.03 -7.14
N TRP A 66 3.10 -6.71 -6.37
CA TRP A 66 3.41 -6.97 -4.97
C TRP A 66 4.63 -7.88 -4.84
N ASP A 67 4.64 -8.95 -5.62
CA ASP A 67 5.73 -9.93 -5.54
C ASP A 67 7.01 -9.42 -6.16
N GLU A 68 6.91 -8.55 -7.13
CA GLU A 68 8.07 -8.00 -7.81
C GLU A 68 8.60 -6.76 -7.15
N ASP A 69 7.94 -6.34 -6.11
CA ASP A 69 8.27 -5.11 -5.51
C ASP A 69 9.67 -5.09 -4.98
N GLU A 70 10.30 -4.13 -5.20
CA GLU A 70 11.47 -3.83 -4.47
C GLU A 70 11.94 -2.50 -4.78
#